data_aea4cec232e35e41b87f607b136ceef3
#
_entry.id   aea4cec232e35e41b87f607b136ceef3
#
_cell.length_a   1.000
_cell.length_b   1.000
_cell.length_c   1.000
_cell.angle_alpha   90.00
_cell.angle_beta   90.00
_cell.angle_gamma   90.00
#
_symmetry.space_group_name_H-M   'P 1'
#
loop_
_entity.id
_entity.type
_entity.pdbx_description
1 polymer ?
#
loop_
_entity_poly.entity_id
_entity_poly.type
_entity_poly.pdbx_seq_one_letter_code
_entity_poly.pdbx_strand_id
1 'polypeptide(L)'
;MSRFVFIIPFRNVAPYIKDCANSLINQNYKNWIAYFIDDQSNDGTVDNIPSDPRFKIKVNTERLTALPNIHYGIMDLNLEDDDVICLLDGDDFLIRPDSIDIIIKLYEDGALLTYGQYVSSAGNMGHCIPYTTESFKGVRDSRQYWASHIRTFKFKLYKEILNQDPDLSCYKDNNGEWYKMTYDVAIMVPLMEMAGFDKVKFNPIPVYYYRIHQQNDYSVNAHLQYKIADEIYGKKKFTQVF
;
A
#
# COMPACT_ATOMS: atom_id res chain seq x y z
N MET A 1 14.50 -16.11 -4.32
CA MET A 1 13.72 -15.44 -3.24
C MET A 1 13.33 -14.06 -3.72
N SER A 2 12.05 -13.71 -3.65
CA SER A 2 11.55 -12.42 -4.11
C SER A 2 12.16 -11.26 -3.32
N ARG A 3 12.50 -10.17 -4.00
CA ARG A 3 12.91 -8.93 -3.33
C ARG A 3 11.66 -8.19 -2.86
N PHE A 4 11.66 -7.67 -1.63
CA PHE A 4 10.64 -6.75 -1.15
C PHE A 4 11.02 -5.31 -1.48
N VAL A 5 10.04 -4.55 -1.95
CA VAL A 5 10.22 -3.16 -2.37
C VAL A 5 9.19 -2.31 -1.64
N PHE A 6 9.63 -1.63 -0.59
CA PHE A 6 8.77 -0.73 0.16
C PHE A 6 8.63 0.60 -0.57
N ILE A 7 7.40 0.99 -0.85
CA ILE A 7 7.03 2.31 -1.35
C ILE A 7 6.42 3.08 -0.19
N ILE A 8 7.07 4.17 0.21
CA ILE A 8 6.78 4.89 1.45
C ILE A 8 6.50 6.36 1.12
N PRO A 9 5.26 6.70 0.70
CA PRO A 9 4.88 8.09 0.58
C PRO A 9 4.72 8.70 1.97
N PHE A 10 5.16 9.94 2.14
CA PHE A 10 4.98 10.64 3.41
C PHE A 10 4.91 12.16 3.22
N ARG A 11 4.32 12.83 4.21
CA ARG A 11 4.33 14.28 4.32
C ARG A 11 4.16 14.73 5.76
N ASN A 12 5.11 15.57 6.24
CA ASN A 12 5.07 16.15 7.57
C ASN A 12 4.89 15.10 8.69
N VAL A 13 5.77 14.12 8.72
CA VAL A 13 5.77 13.01 9.68
C VAL A 13 7.07 12.93 10.50
N ALA A 14 7.73 14.07 10.71
CA ALA A 14 9.01 14.16 11.42
C ALA A 14 9.07 13.40 12.76
N PRO A 15 7.99 13.35 13.59
CA PRO A 15 8.00 12.57 14.82
C PRO A 15 8.02 11.05 14.61
N TYR A 16 7.64 10.55 13.43
CA TYR A 16 7.30 9.15 13.18
C TYR A 16 8.24 8.45 12.20
N ILE A 17 8.78 9.16 11.21
CA ILE A 17 9.52 8.58 10.08
C ILE A 17 10.73 7.73 10.52
N LYS A 18 11.35 8.07 11.66
CA LYS A 18 12.46 7.31 12.24
C LYS A 18 12.02 5.92 12.69
N ASP A 19 10.83 5.78 13.26
CA ASP A 19 10.29 4.48 13.67
C ASP A 19 9.99 3.63 12.44
N CYS A 20 9.39 4.22 11.39
CA CYS A 20 9.16 3.60 10.11
C CYS A 20 10.47 3.01 9.54
N ALA A 21 11.49 3.85 9.36
CA ALA A 21 12.78 3.45 8.81
C ALA A 21 13.50 2.37 9.66
N ASN A 22 13.53 2.54 10.97
CA ASN A 22 14.16 1.57 11.89
C ASN A 22 13.45 0.20 11.86
N SER A 23 12.13 0.18 11.68
CA SER A 23 11.38 -1.07 11.58
C SER A 23 11.81 -1.92 10.39
N LEU A 24 12.23 -1.28 9.29
CA LEU A 24 12.77 -1.95 8.10
C LEU A 24 14.21 -2.43 8.33
N ILE A 25 15.07 -1.58 8.90
CA ILE A 25 16.46 -1.93 9.21
C ILE A 25 16.53 -3.20 10.08
N ASN A 26 15.58 -3.31 11.01
CA ASN A 26 15.51 -4.41 11.98
C ASN A 26 14.87 -5.70 11.44
N GLN A 27 14.42 -5.75 10.18
CA GLN A 27 13.86 -6.98 9.61
C GLN A 27 14.93 -8.10 9.49
N ASN A 28 14.55 -9.32 9.81
CA ASN A 28 15.38 -10.52 9.67
C ASN A 28 15.66 -10.81 8.19
N TYR A 29 14.64 -10.75 7.35
CA TYR A 29 14.76 -10.87 5.90
C TYR A 29 15.58 -9.72 5.33
N LYS A 30 16.61 -10.01 4.51
CA LYS A 30 17.58 -8.98 4.08
C LYS A 30 17.45 -8.54 2.63
N ASN A 31 16.70 -9.29 1.79
CA ASN A 31 16.53 -8.95 0.38
C ASN A 31 15.37 -7.97 0.17
N TRP A 32 15.56 -6.73 0.61
CA TRP A 32 14.61 -5.65 0.44
C TRP A 32 15.29 -4.31 0.16
N ILE A 33 14.54 -3.40 -0.45
CA ILE A 33 14.85 -1.97 -0.61
C ILE A 33 13.65 -1.14 -0.16
N ALA A 34 13.88 0.13 0.19
CA ALA A 34 12.82 1.06 0.53
C ALA A 34 12.99 2.39 -0.21
N TYR A 35 11.90 2.85 -0.80
CA TYR A 35 11.83 4.13 -1.49
C TYR A 35 10.95 5.09 -0.70
N PHE A 36 11.57 6.00 0.01
CA PHE A 36 10.94 7.10 0.74
C PHE A 36 10.63 8.24 -0.22
N ILE A 37 9.37 8.64 -0.30
CA ILE A 37 8.89 9.67 -1.23
C ILE A 37 8.26 10.80 -0.42
N ASP A 38 9.00 11.88 -0.29
CA ASP A 38 8.57 13.09 0.40
C ASP A 38 7.63 13.91 -0.48
N ASP A 39 6.38 14.05 -0.04
CA ASP A 39 5.35 14.85 -0.70
C ASP A 39 5.40 16.31 -0.26
N GLN A 40 6.60 16.91 -0.39
CA GLN A 40 6.85 18.32 -0.06
C GLN A 40 6.65 18.63 1.44
N SER A 41 7.36 17.92 2.32
CA SER A 41 7.39 18.23 3.76
C SER A 41 8.11 19.54 4.05
N ASN A 42 7.73 20.16 5.15
CA ASN A 42 8.36 21.41 5.64
C ASN A 42 8.68 21.38 7.15
N ASP A 43 8.65 20.18 7.75
CA ASP A 43 8.84 19.95 9.19
C ASP A 43 10.18 19.27 9.53
N GLY A 44 11.07 19.10 8.56
CA GLY A 44 12.35 18.39 8.76
C GLY A 44 12.24 16.87 8.74
N THR A 45 11.15 16.31 8.24
CA THR A 45 10.96 14.83 8.19
C THR A 45 12.13 14.12 7.52
N VAL A 46 12.61 14.63 6.38
CA VAL A 46 13.68 13.97 5.59
C VAL A 46 14.97 13.83 6.40
N ASP A 47 15.31 14.82 7.22
CA ASP A 47 16.53 14.84 8.03
C ASP A 47 16.50 13.77 9.15
N ASN A 48 15.31 13.28 9.49
CA ASN A 48 15.10 12.25 10.51
C ASN A 48 15.19 10.80 9.95
N ILE A 49 15.31 10.62 8.63
CA ILE A 49 15.49 9.29 8.03
C ILE A 49 16.94 8.83 8.26
N PRO A 50 17.17 7.72 8.99
CA PRO A 50 18.53 7.21 9.20
C PRO A 50 19.17 6.75 7.88
N SER A 51 20.48 6.79 7.81
CA SER A 51 21.22 6.30 6.64
C SER A 51 21.24 4.78 6.60
N ASP A 52 20.78 4.19 5.48
CA ASP A 52 20.92 2.77 5.16
C ASP A 52 21.13 2.65 3.63
N PRO A 53 22.05 1.80 3.15
CA PRO A 53 22.34 1.66 1.72
C PRO A 53 21.17 1.13 0.89
N ARG A 54 20.15 0.56 1.52
CA ARG A 54 18.91 0.06 0.87
C ARG A 54 17.83 1.14 0.74
N PHE A 55 18.07 2.34 1.31
CA PHE A 55 17.13 3.46 1.22
C PHE A 55 17.41 4.31 -0.01
N LYS A 56 16.37 4.59 -0.77
CA LYS A 56 16.31 5.64 -1.77
C LYS A 56 15.35 6.71 -1.25
N ILE A 57 15.72 7.97 -1.37
CA ILE A 57 14.89 9.11 -0.93
C ILE A 57 14.64 10.02 -2.13
N LYS A 58 13.39 10.38 -2.35
CA LYS A 58 12.95 11.37 -3.34
C LYS A 58 12.23 12.50 -2.61
N VAL A 59 12.57 13.72 -2.92
CA VAL A 59 11.88 14.91 -2.42
C VAL A 59 11.17 15.56 -3.59
N ASN A 60 9.85 15.66 -3.50
CA ASN A 60 9.05 16.30 -4.53
C ASN A 60 9.19 17.84 -4.48
N THR A 61 9.17 18.47 -5.65
CA THR A 61 9.14 19.93 -5.77
C THR A 61 7.74 20.51 -5.63
N GLU A 62 6.72 19.68 -5.78
CA GLU A 62 5.30 20.01 -5.63
C GLU A 62 4.55 18.88 -4.92
N ARG A 63 3.39 19.20 -4.35
CA ARG A 63 2.54 18.22 -3.67
C ARG A 63 1.74 17.40 -4.67
N LEU A 64 1.94 16.07 -4.65
CA LEU A 64 1.27 15.13 -5.55
C LEU A 64 0.17 14.30 -4.87
N THR A 65 0.19 14.15 -3.56
CA THR A 65 -0.59 13.20 -2.75
C THR A 65 -0.11 11.73 -2.86
N ALA A 66 -0.70 10.82 -2.04
CA ALA A 66 -0.16 9.46 -1.90
C ALA A 66 -0.25 8.63 -3.20
N LEU A 67 -1.38 8.64 -3.90
CA LEU A 67 -1.60 7.77 -5.06
C LEU A 67 -0.63 8.03 -6.22
N PRO A 68 -0.42 9.26 -6.71
CA PRO A 68 0.61 9.54 -7.70
C PRO A 68 2.02 9.22 -7.21
N ASN A 69 2.34 9.51 -5.95
CA ASN A 69 3.64 9.19 -5.37
C ASN A 69 3.92 7.68 -5.38
N ILE A 70 2.92 6.86 -5.07
CA ILE A 70 3.04 5.40 -5.13
C ILE A 70 3.24 4.96 -6.59
N HIS A 71 2.40 5.43 -7.51
CA HIS A 71 2.51 5.07 -8.93
C HIS A 71 3.87 5.42 -9.50
N TYR A 72 4.27 6.67 -9.43
CA TYR A 72 5.56 7.12 -9.96
C TYR A 72 6.74 6.49 -9.21
N GLY A 73 6.60 6.25 -7.90
CA GLY A 73 7.61 5.55 -7.12
C GLY A 73 7.85 4.11 -7.58
N ILE A 74 6.79 3.38 -7.92
CA ILE A 74 6.90 2.03 -8.50
C ILE A 74 7.57 2.10 -9.88
N MET A 75 7.15 3.05 -10.74
CA MET A 75 7.66 3.18 -12.11
C MET A 75 9.10 3.72 -12.19
N ASP A 76 9.58 4.39 -11.15
CA ASP A 76 10.92 4.98 -11.04
C ASP A 76 12.02 3.95 -10.69
N LEU A 77 11.60 2.73 -10.37
CA LEU A 77 12.48 1.66 -9.94
C LEU A 77 12.65 0.61 -11.05
N ASN A 78 13.86 0.02 -11.11
CA ASN A 78 14.09 -1.15 -11.94
C ASN A 78 13.61 -2.39 -11.19
N LEU A 79 12.40 -2.86 -11.52
CA LEU A 79 11.69 -3.94 -10.85
C LEU A 79 11.57 -5.18 -11.74
N GLU A 80 11.70 -6.33 -11.09
CA GLU A 80 11.47 -7.63 -11.72
C GLU A 80 10.03 -8.11 -11.45
N ASP A 81 9.48 -8.95 -12.31
CA ASP A 81 8.11 -9.45 -12.23
C ASP A 81 7.72 -10.07 -10.88
N ASP A 82 8.67 -10.72 -10.24
CA ASP A 82 8.48 -11.38 -8.96
C ASP A 82 8.88 -10.53 -7.74
N ASP A 83 9.29 -9.27 -7.94
CA ASP A 83 9.44 -8.32 -6.84
C ASP A 83 8.09 -8.09 -6.14
N VAL A 84 8.13 -8.04 -4.82
CA VAL A 84 6.95 -7.80 -4.00
C VAL A 84 6.91 -6.34 -3.57
N ILE A 85 6.00 -5.57 -4.15
CA ILE A 85 5.72 -4.20 -3.73
C ILE A 85 5.00 -4.24 -2.39
N CYS A 86 5.42 -3.39 -1.47
CA CYS A 86 4.88 -3.27 -0.13
C CYS A 86 4.54 -1.80 0.15
N LEU A 87 3.27 -1.50 0.36
CA LEU A 87 2.82 -0.15 0.69
C LEU A 87 2.91 0.07 2.20
N LEU A 88 3.79 0.98 2.60
CA LEU A 88 4.00 1.35 4.01
C LEU A 88 3.87 2.87 4.15
N ASP A 89 2.96 3.32 5.00
CA ASP A 89 2.79 4.74 5.27
C ASP A 89 3.94 5.26 6.17
N GLY A 90 4.45 6.48 5.89
CA GLY A 90 5.65 6.98 6.57
C GLY A 90 5.48 7.32 8.05
N ASP A 91 4.24 7.38 8.54
CA ASP A 91 3.88 7.55 9.95
C ASP A 91 3.65 6.22 10.71
N ASP A 92 3.68 5.08 9.98
CA ASP A 92 3.45 3.75 10.49
C ASP A 92 4.75 2.91 10.52
N PHE A 93 4.70 1.68 11.02
CA PHE A 93 5.88 0.81 11.07
C PHE A 93 5.54 -0.68 11.17
N LEU A 94 6.52 -1.55 10.86
CA LEU A 94 6.42 -2.99 11.07
C LEU A 94 6.73 -3.31 12.54
N ILE A 95 5.81 -4.03 13.21
CA ILE A 95 5.92 -4.30 14.66
C ILE A 95 6.86 -5.45 15.05
N ARG A 96 7.30 -6.25 14.08
CA ARG A 96 8.06 -7.47 14.32
C ARG A 96 9.28 -7.54 13.42
N PRO A 97 10.40 -8.09 13.90
CA PRO A 97 11.59 -8.30 13.06
C PRO A 97 11.38 -9.39 11.99
N ASP A 98 10.39 -10.27 12.15
CA ASP A 98 10.02 -11.35 11.24
C ASP A 98 8.77 -11.02 10.38
N SER A 99 8.39 -9.74 10.28
CA SER A 99 7.21 -9.34 9.50
C SER A 99 7.30 -9.75 8.03
N ILE A 100 8.46 -9.53 7.40
CA ILE A 100 8.68 -9.94 6.01
C ILE A 100 8.70 -11.48 5.90
N ASP A 101 9.32 -12.19 6.86
CA ASP A 101 9.37 -13.66 6.85
C ASP A 101 7.97 -14.29 6.95
N ILE A 102 7.03 -13.64 7.64
CA ILE A 102 5.63 -14.06 7.71
C ILE A 102 4.95 -13.87 6.35
N ILE A 103 5.15 -12.71 5.71
CA ILE A 103 4.49 -12.37 4.45
C ILE A 103 5.05 -13.21 3.29
N ILE A 104 6.38 -13.45 3.22
CA ILE A 104 7.02 -14.16 2.12
C ILE A 104 6.46 -15.58 1.96
N LYS A 105 6.09 -16.25 3.06
CA LYS A 105 5.50 -17.58 3.04
C LYS A 105 4.21 -17.63 2.22
N LEU A 106 3.40 -16.58 2.27
CA LEU A 106 2.17 -16.52 1.46
C LEU A 106 2.50 -16.46 -0.03
N TYR A 107 3.62 -15.82 -0.41
CA TYR A 107 4.10 -15.78 -1.80
C TYR A 107 4.70 -17.10 -2.23
N GLU A 108 5.39 -17.81 -1.35
CA GLU A 108 5.86 -19.18 -1.58
C GLU A 108 4.68 -20.15 -1.79
N ASP A 109 3.53 -19.89 -1.13
CA ASP A 109 2.25 -20.60 -1.31
C ASP A 109 1.43 -20.07 -2.51
N GLY A 110 2.05 -19.28 -3.39
CA GLY A 110 1.48 -18.89 -4.68
C GLY A 110 0.62 -17.63 -4.68
N ALA A 111 0.68 -16.79 -3.64
CA ALA A 111 0.02 -15.49 -3.65
C ALA A 111 0.57 -14.57 -4.74
N LEU A 112 -0.29 -13.70 -5.28
CA LEU A 112 0.07 -12.55 -6.09
C LEU A 112 -0.18 -11.25 -5.36
N LEU A 113 -1.08 -11.27 -4.39
CA LEU A 113 -1.44 -10.15 -3.54
C LEU A 113 -1.72 -10.64 -2.13
N THR A 114 -1.23 -9.89 -1.13
CA THR A 114 -1.58 -10.14 0.27
C THR A 114 -2.05 -8.86 0.95
N TYR A 115 -2.90 -9.06 1.94
CA TYR A 115 -3.28 -8.04 2.90
C TYR A 115 -3.32 -8.67 4.30
N GLY A 116 -3.34 -7.88 5.34
CA GLY A 116 -3.20 -8.49 6.65
C GLY A 116 -3.80 -7.72 7.81
N GLN A 117 -3.55 -8.24 9.00
CA GLN A 117 -3.94 -7.64 10.25
C GLN A 117 -2.90 -6.63 10.73
N TYR A 118 -3.40 -5.62 11.44
CA TYR A 118 -2.59 -4.58 12.07
C TYR A 118 -3.07 -4.32 13.52
N VAL A 119 -2.24 -3.65 14.28
CA VAL A 119 -2.60 -3.10 15.59
C VAL A 119 -2.57 -1.59 15.49
N SER A 120 -3.59 -0.91 15.97
CA SER A 120 -3.62 0.55 16.04
C SER A 120 -2.96 1.10 17.31
N SER A 121 -2.57 2.37 17.28
CA SER A 121 -2.06 3.07 18.48
C SER A 121 -3.09 3.18 19.62
N ALA A 122 -4.37 2.93 19.33
CA ALA A 122 -5.42 2.80 20.35
C ALA A 122 -5.48 1.40 20.99
N GLY A 123 -4.57 0.47 20.59
CA GLY A 123 -4.52 -0.89 21.10
C GLY A 123 -5.54 -1.85 20.47
N ASN A 124 -6.26 -1.41 19.45
CA ASN A 124 -7.25 -2.24 18.77
C ASN A 124 -6.65 -3.01 17.61
N MET A 125 -7.14 -4.24 17.41
CA MET A 125 -6.89 -5.00 16.18
C MET A 125 -7.60 -4.35 15.00
N GLY A 126 -7.01 -4.46 13.81
CA GLY A 126 -7.61 -3.98 12.57
C GLY A 126 -8.89 -4.73 12.20
N HIS A 127 -9.62 -4.17 11.24
CA HIS A 127 -10.89 -4.71 10.74
C HIS A 127 -10.74 -5.78 9.65
N CYS A 128 -9.51 -6.18 9.33
CA CYS A 128 -9.23 -7.10 8.25
C CYS A 128 -9.68 -8.53 8.58
N ILE A 129 -10.39 -9.14 7.65
CA ILE A 129 -10.80 -10.54 7.70
C ILE A 129 -10.58 -11.20 6.34
N PRO A 130 -10.48 -12.54 6.28
CA PRO A 130 -10.37 -13.22 5.00
C PRO A 130 -11.66 -13.07 4.19
N TYR A 131 -11.51 -12.82 2.89
CA TYR A 131 -12.64 -12.91 1.96
C TYR A 131 -13.10 -14.36 1.78
N THR A 132 -14.38 -14.56 1.63
CA THR A 132 -14.96 -15.76 1.02
C THR A 132 -15.05 -15.56 -0.49
N THR A 133 -15.26 -16.62 -1.26
CA THR A 133 -15.47 -16.51 -2.71
C THR A 133 -16.61 -15.54 -3.06
N GLU A 134 -17.67 -15.55 -2.27
CA GLU A 134 -18.84 -14.70 -2.47
C GLU A 134 -18.54 -13.23 -2.16
N SER A 135 -17.98 -12.93 -0.97
CA SER A 135 -17.64 -11.56 -0.59
C SER A 135 -16.55 -10.95 -1.48
N PHE A 136 -15.61 -11.78 -1.97
CA PHE A 136 -14.58 -11.35 -2.90
C PHE A 136 -15.18 -10.91 -4.25
N LYS A 137 -16.07 -11.72 -4.84
CA LYS A 137 -16.74 -11.37 -6.10
C LYS A 137 -17.61 -10.12 -5.97
N GLY A 138 -18.17 -9.91 -4.79
CA GLY A 138 -19.07 -8.80 -4.50
C GLY A 138 -18.40 -7.54 -3.94
N VAL A 139 -17.07 -7.44 -3.92
CA VAL A 139 -16.37 -6.32 -3.24
C VAL A 139 -16.78 -4.95 -3.74
N ARG A 140 -17.00 -4.78 -5.04
CA ARG A 140 -17.49 -3.50 -5.60
C ARG A 140 -18.97 -3.23 -5.30
N ASP A 141 -19.78 -4.26 -5.33
CA ASP A 141 -21.22 -4.14 -5.16
C ASP A 141 -21.60 -3.93 -3.69
N SER A 142 -20.94 -4.69 -2.79
CA SER A 142 -21.15 -4.59 -1.34
C SER A 142 -20.38 -3.43 -0.70
N ARG A 143 -19.33 -2.92 -1.37
CA ARG A 143 -18.42 -1.90 -0.86
C ARG A 143 -17.74 -2.31 0.45
N GLN A 144 -17.64 -3.62 0.71
CA GLN A 144 -16.96 -4.18 1.86
C GLN A 144 -15.49 -4.36 1.57
N TYR A 145 -14.67 -3.43 2.06
CA TYR A 145 -13.22 -3.44 1.88
C TYR A 145 -12.52 -3.90 3.15
N TRP A 146 -11.86 -5.05 3.08
CA TRP A 146 -11.11 -5.64 4.18
C TRP A 146 -9.60 -5.74 3.89
N ALA A 147 -9.16 -5.36 2.70
CA ALA A 147 -7.77 -5.48 2.26
C ALA A 147 -6.89 -4.32 2.76
N SER A 148 -6.76 -4.18 4.09
CA SER A 148 -5.97 -3.13 4.72
C SER A 148 -4.53 -3.58 5.04
N HIS A 149 -3.88 -2.94 6.00
CA HIS A 149 -2.44 -3.05 6.28
C HIS A 149 -1.98 -4.45 6.74
N ILE A 150 -0.84 -4.95 6.28
CA ILE A 150 0.02 -4.36 5.27
C ILE A 150 -0.43 -4.87 3.88
N ARG A 151 -0.39 -4.01 2.88
CA ARG A 151 -0.79 -4.32 1.51
C ARG A 151 0.45 -4.63 0.71
N THR A 152 0.48 -5.83 0.13
CA THR A 152 1.60 -6.21 -0.73
C THR A 152 1.11 -6.91 -2.00
N PHE A 153 1.85 -6.79 -3.09
CA PHE A 153 1.52 -7.42 -4.37
C PHE A 153 2.76 -7.59 -5.25
N LYS A 154 2.75 -8.59 -6.13
CA LYS A 154 3.83 -8.76 -7.10
C LYS A 154 3.78 -7.68 -8.17
N PHE A 155 4.96 -7.22 -8.61
CA PHE A 155 5.07 -6.19 -9.65
C PHE A 155 4.42 -6.62 -10.97
N LYS A 156 4.53 -7.89 -11.37
CA LYS A 156 3.83 -8.40 -12.56
C LYS A 156 2.32 -8.18 -12.53
N LEU A 157 1.70 -8.27 -11.35
CA LEU A 157 0.27 -7.97 -11.20
C LEU A 157 -0.01 -6.48 -11.38
N TYR A 158 0.86 -5.61 -10.87
CA TYR A 158 0.72 -4.16 -11.02
C TYR A 158 0.85 -3.71 -12.49
N LYS A 159 1.72 -4.35 -13.27
CA LYS A 159 1.87 -4.06 -14.71
C LYS A 159 0.57 -4.30 -15.49
N GLU A 160 -0.27 -5.23 -15.06
CA GLU A 160 -1.55 -5.51 -15.72
C GLU A 160 -2.54 -4.35 -15.63
N ILE A 161 -2.40 -3.44 -14.66
CA ILE A 161 -3.17 -2.19 -14.64
C ILE A 161 -2.90 -1.39 -15.91
N LEU A 162 -1.62 -1.20 -16.26
CA LEU A 162 -1.23 -0.45 -17.45
C LEU A 162 -1.66 -1.15 -18.75
N ASN A 163 -1.72 -2.48 -18.76
CA ASN A 163 -2.18 -3.24 -19.92
C ASN A 163 -3.70 -3.09 -20.15
N GLN A 164 -4.50 -3.05 -19.06
CA GLN A 164 -5.96 -2.98 -19.15
C GLN A 164 -6.51 -1.55 -19.10
N ASP A 165 -5.76 -0.61 -18.51
CA ASP A 165 -6.13 0.79 -18.34
C ASP A 165 -4.89 1.70 -18.53
N PRO A 166 -4.39 1.87 -19.78
CA PRO A 166 -3.16 2.63 -20.05
C PRO A 166 -3.23 4.10 -19.59
N ASP A 167 -4.44 4.66 -19.57
CA ASP A 167 -4.68 6.04 -19.15
C ASP A 167 -4.78 6.20 -17.63
N LEU A 168 -4.69 5.10 -16.87
CA LEU A 168 -4.86 5.06 -15.42
C LEU A 168 -6.17 5.70 -14.95
N SER A 169 -7.25 5.49 -15.71
CA SER A 169 -8.56 6.06 -15.38
C SER A 169 -9.13 5.52 -14.06
N CYS A 170 -8.68 4.32 -13.64
CA CYS A 170 -8.99 3.73 -12.33
C CYS A 170 -8.42 4.53 -11.14
N TYR A 171 -7.42 5.36 -11.37
CA TYR A 171 -6.75 6.20 -10.36
C TYR A 171 -7.20 7.67 -10.39
N LYS A 172 -8.12 8.02 -11.31
CA LYS A 172 -8.52 9.39 -11.57
C LYS A 172 -10.02 9.56 -11.40
N ASP A 173 -10.40 10.76 -10.98
CA ASP A 173 -11.80 11.17 -10.90
C ASP A 173 -12.39 11.43 -12.31
N ASN A 174 -13.66 11.83 -12.37
CA ASN A 174 -14.35 12.11 -13.63
C ASN A 174 -13.84 13.36 -14.38
N ASN A 175 -12.97 14.16 -13.74
CA ASN A 175 -12.29 15.30 -14.38
C ASN A 175 -10.89 14.92 -14.89
N GLY A 176 -10.46 13.68 -14.69
CA GLY A 176 -9.11 13.20 -15.04
C GLY A 176 -8.04 13.52 -14.00
N GLU A 177 -8.41 14.02 -12.81
CA GLU A 177 -7.51 14.34 -11.72
C GLU A 177 -7.28 13.11 -10.83
N TRP A 178 -6.05 12.93 -10.34
CA TRP A 178 -5.72 11.83 -9.43
C TRP A 178 -6.55 11.91 -8.14
N TYR A 179 -7.03 10.75 -7.66
CA TYR A 179 -7.66 10.67 -6.36
C TYR A 179 -6.70 11.12 -5.27
N LYS A 180 -7.16 12.06 -4.44
CA LYS A 180 -6.33 12.68 -3.39
C LYS A 180 -6.31 11.90 -2.08
N MET A 181 -7.25 10.96 -1.93
CA MET A 181 -7.44 10.10 -0.75
C MET A 181 -7.84 8.70 -1.21
N THR A 182 -7.93 7.72 -0.30
CA THR A 182 -8.46 6.38 -0.58
C THR A 182 -7.62 5.62 -1.62
N TYR A 183 -6.31 5.91 -1.66
CA TYR A 183 -5.37 5.27 -2.59
C TYR A 183 -5.36 3.75 -2.45
N ASP A 184 -5.61 3.26 -1.23
CA ASP A 184 -5.67 1.85 -0.91
C ASP A 184 -6.77 1.11 -1.68
N VAL A 185 -7.99 1.63 -1.69
CA VAL A 185 -9.09 1.06 -2.47
C VAL A 185 -8.80 1.17 -3.97
N ALA A 186 -8.27 2.34 -4.41
CA ALA A 186 -7.96 2.57 -5.82
C ALA A 186 -6.94 1.57 -6.38
N ILE A 187 -5.91 1.21 -5.59
CA ILE A 187 -4.88 0.26 -5.99
C ILE A 187 -5.35 -1.18 -5.79
N MET A 188 -5.87 -1.52 -4.59
CA MET A 188 -6.06 -2.91 -4.23
C MET A 188 -7.26 -3.56 -4.93
N VAL A 189 -8.36 -2.82 -5.17
CA VAL A 189 -9.54 -3.42 -5.81
C VAL A 189 -9.25 -3.89 -7.23
N PRO A 190 -8.65 -3.09 -8.14
CA PRO A 190 -8.21 -3.57 -9.44
C PRO A 190 -7.24 -4.75 -9.36
N LEU A 191 -6.25 -4.69 -8.48
CA LEU A 191 -5.27 -5.77 -8.31
C LEU A 191 -5.93 -7.07 -7.83
N MET A 192 -6.87 -6.99 -6.89
CA MET A 192 -7.64 -8.16 -6.45
C MET A 192 -8.44 -8.79 -7.59
N GLU A 193 -9.12 -7.97 -8.39
CA GLU A 193 -9.88 -8.44 -9.56
C GLU A 193 -9.00 -9.19 -10.55
N MET A 194 -7.82 -8.64 -10.87
CA MET A 194 -6.88 -9.23 -11.81
C MET A 194 -6.20 -10.49 -11.28
N ALA A 195 -5.89 -10.53 -9.98
CA ALA A 195 -5.29 -11.70 -9.34
C ALA A 195 -6.28 -12.87 -9.21
N GLY A 196 -7.56 -12.58 -8.98
CA GLY A 196 -8.56 -13.59 -8.65
C GLY A 196 -8.44 -14.12 -7.21
N PHE A 197 -9.53 -14.73 -6.73
CA PHE A 197 -9.68 -15.15 -5.33
C PHE A 197 -8.54 -16.04 -4.83
N ASP A 198 -8.13 -17.03 -5.62
CA ASP A 198 -7.15 -18.04 -5.20
C ASP A 198 -5.74 -17.46 -5.00
N LYS A 199 -5.44 -16.31 -5.61
CA LYS A 199 -4.13 -15.62 -5.55
C LYS A 199 -4.08 -14.46 -4.58
N VAL A 200 -5.21 -14.14 -3.91
CA VAL A 200 -5.30 -13.13 -2.86
C VAL A 200 -5.29 -13.82 -1.51
N LYS A 201 -4.28 -13.53 -0.67
CA LYS A 201 -4.12 -14.21 0.62
C LYS A 201 -4.19 -13.21 1.78
N PHE A 202 -4.89 -13.62 2.83
CA PHE A 202 -5.00 -12.88 4.09
C PHE A 202 -3.94 -13.34 5.09
N ASN A 203 -3.22 -12.40 5.68
CA ASN A 203 -2.33 -12.66 6.80
C ASN A 203 -3.04 -12.33 8.13
N PRO A 204 -3.37 -13.32 8.97
CA PRO A 204 -4.03 -13.09 10.26
C PRO A 204 -3.10 -12.59 11.35
N ILE A 205 -1.77 -12.70 11.16
CA ILE A 205 -0.78 -12.30 12.16
C ILE A 205 -0.53 -10.79 12.03
N PRO A 206 -0.73 -9.98 13.08
CA PRO A 206 -0.45 -8.58 13.01
C PRO A 206 1.06 -8.35 12.82
N VAL A 207 1.40 -7.64 11.75
CA VAL A 207 2.78 -7.30 11.39
C VAL A 207 2.96 -5.79 11.21
N TYR A 208 1.89 -5.02 11.32
CA TYR A 208 1.84 -3.60 11.03
C TYR A 208 1.26 -2.82 12.21
N TYR A 209 1.83 -1.65 12.50
CA TYR A 209 1.33 -0.71 13.50
C TYR A 209 0.75 0.50 12.80
N TYR A 210 -0.55 0.70 12.97
CA TYR A 210 -1.28 1.84 12.43
C TYR A 210 -1.35 2.95 13.48
N ARG A 211 -0.74 4.09 13.17
CA ARG A 211 -0.70 5.23 14.06
C ARG A 211 -1.91 6.14 13.83
N ILE A 212 -2.71 6.32 14.85
CA ILE A 212 -3.86 7.23 14.83
C ILE A 212 -3.41 8.59 15.36
N HIS A 213 -3.54 9.63 14.54
CA HIS A 213 -3.29 11.02 14.91
C HIS A 213 -4.19 11.98 14.11
N GLN A 214 -4.19 13.27 14.47
CA GLN A 214 -5.13 14.24 13.92
C GLN A 214 -4.96 14.53 12.42
N GLN A 215 -3.82 14.17 11.83
CA GLN A 215 -3.52 14.40 10.41
C GLN A 215 -3.83 13.19 9.53
N ASN A 216 -4.31 12.07 10.08
CA ASN A 216 -4.76 10.95 9.25
C ASN A 216 -5.91 11.38 8.33
N ASP A 217 -5.94 10.91 7.11
CA ASP A 217 -6.96 11.24 6.10
C ASP A 217 -8.38 11.02 6.61
N TYR A 218 -8.64 9.92 7.32
CA TYR A 218 -9.94 9.63 7.93
C TYR A 218 -10.34 10.70 8.98
N SER A 219 -9.40 11.16 9.78
CA SER A 219 -9.66 12.19 10.81
C SER A 219 -9.92 13.57 10.19
N VAL A 220 -9.32 13.84 9.01
CA VAL A 220 -9.42 15.14 8.33
C VAL A 220 -10.70 15.27 7.52
N ASN A 221 -11.08 14.25 6.74
CA ASN A 221 -12.23 14.33 5.84
C ASN A 221 -12.84 12.96 5.48
N ALA A 222 -13.48 12.30 6.43
CA ALA A 222 -14.15 11.02 6.21
C ALA A 222 -15.22 11.08 5.11
N HIS A 223 -15.97 12.19 4.98
CA HIS A 223 -17.00 12.33 3.96
C HIS A 223 -16.42 12.28 2.53
N LEU A 224 -15.32 13.01 2.30
CA LEU A 224 -14.64 12.98 1.00
C LEU A 224 -14.07 11.59 0.72
N GLN A 225 -13.53 10.93 1.73
CA GLN A 225 -13.00 9.57 1.60
C GLN A 225 -14.08 8.59 1.15
N TYR A 226 -15.28 8.63 1.76
CA TYR A 226 -16.42 7.79 1.35
C TYR A 226 -16.88 8.10 -0.08
N LYS A 227 -16.95 9.38 -0.45
CA LYS A 227 -17.33 9.79 -1.81
C LYS A 227 -16.36 9.27 -2.86
N ILE A 228 -15.06 9.38 -2.61
CA ILE A 228 -14.02 8.87 -3.51
C ILE A 228 -14.08 7.34 -3.60
N ALA A 229 -14.22 6.64 -2.48
CA ALA A 229 -14.38 5.19 -2.48
C ALA A 229 -15.59 4.75 -3.32
N ASP A 230 -16.71 5.45 -3.19
CA ASP A 230 -17.93 5.22 -3.97
C ASP A 230 -17.69 5.35 -5.49
N GLU A 231 -16.97 6.39 -5.89
CA GLU A 231 -16.60 6.60 -7.28
C GLU A 231 -15.65 5.50 -7.78
N ILE A 232 -14.67 5.08 -6.99
CA ILE A 232 -13.74 3.99 -7.34
C ILE A 232 -14.50 2.68 -7.55
N TYR A 233 -15.46 2.35 -6.70
CA TYR A 233 -16.28 1.15 -6.85
C TYR A 233 -17.16 1.19 -8.10
N GLY A 234 -17.57 2.38 -8.56
CA GLY A 234 -18.31 2.59 -9.80
C GLY A 234 -17.47 2.48 -11.08
N LYS A 235 -16.15 2.46 -11.01
CA LYS A 235 -15.26 2.33 -12.18
C LYS A 235 -15.38 0.95 -12.83
N LYS A 236 -14.92 0.84 -14.08
CA LYS A 236 -14.87 -0.41 -14.84
C LYS A 236 -14.12 -1.51 -14.04
N LYS A 237 -14.69 -2.71 -14.00
CA LYS A 237 -14.01 -3.90 -13.45
C LYS A 237 -12.87 -4.35 -14.36
N PHE A 238 -11.81 -4.83 -13.73
CA PHE A 238 -10.68 -5.45 -14.42
C PHE A 238 -10.92 -6.93 -14.67
N THR A 239 -10.37 -7.43 -15.77
CA THR A 239 -10.45 -8.84 -16.12
C THR A 239 -9.37 -9.62 -15.38
N GLN A 240 -9.74 -10.76 -14.78
CA GLN A 240 -8.78 -11.68 -14.16
C GLN A 240 -7.78 -12.18 -15.20
N VAL A 241 -6.48 -12.20 -14.83
CA VAL A 241 -5.37 -12.61 -15.71
C VAL A 241 -4.49 -13.73 -15.15
N PHE A 242 -4.71 -14.13 -13.88
CA PHE A 242 -3.91 -15.16 -13.21
C PHE A 242 -4.75 -16.27 -12.58
#